data_4c7d8875d57db95e4f95c32e2851f2f2
#
_entry.id   4c7d8875d57db95e4f95c32e2851f2f2
#
_cell.length_a   1.000
_cell.length_b   1.000
_cell.length_c   1.000
_cell.angle_alpha   90.00
_cell.angle_beta   90.00
_cell.angle_gamma   90.00
#
_symmetry.space_group_name_H-M   'P 1'
#
loop_
_entity.id
_entity.type
_entity.pdbx_description
1 polymer ?
#
loop_
_entity_poly.entity_id
_entity_poly.type
_entity_poly.pdbx_seq_one_letter_code
_entity_poly.pdbx_strand_id
1 'polypeptide(L)'
;DYWKSVELTMMHKAAVSYYPSYVEINAIHAIDGSIHAKAITAYVYDTFLSNIQDDFAKREGLLFVGGFAHPPNADAVLWFAREIFPAIRKRIPGIRFYVVGSKVTGEIQALGQEEGIVIKGFVSEEELKELYSACKLVVVPLRYGAGVKGKVVEAIYHGAPIVTTSTGAEGIPFV
;
A
#
# COMPACT_ATOMS: atom_id res chain seq x y z
N ASP A 1 1.33 -11.43 26.60
CA ASP A 1 1.94 -11.28 25.27
C ASP A 1 3.32 -10.64 25.42
N TYR A 2 4.37 -11.43 25.18
CA TYR A 2 5.76 -11.04 25.43
C TYR A 2 6.16 -9.75 24.71
N TRP A 3 5.89 -9.67 23.39
CA TRP A 3 6.29 -8.52 22.58
C TRP A 3 5.58 -7.23 23.00
N LYS A 4 4.31 -7.30 23.34
CA LYS A 4 3.56 -6.17 23.88
C LYS A 4 4.19 -5.64 25.17
N SER A 5 4.60 -6.55 26.08
CA SER A 5 5.26 -6.16 27.34
C SER A 5 6.60 -5.49 27.09
N VAL A 6 7.39 -6.02 26.15
CA VAL A 6 8.70 -5.44 25.76
C VAL A 6 8.50 -4.04 25.19
N GLU A 7 7.56 -3.87 24.26
CA GLU A 7 7.26 -2.60 23.61
C GLU A 7 6.83 -1.54 24.64
N LEU A 8 5.86 -1.84 25.49
CA LEU A 8 5.41 -0.93 26.55
C LEU A 8 6.55 -0.55 27.51
N THR A 9 7.40 -1.52 27.89
CA THR A 9 8.55 -1.24 28.73
C THR A 9 9.54 -0.27 28.08
N MET A 10 9.77 -0.39 26.78
CA MET A 10 10.64 0.53 26.04
C MET A 10 10.02 1.91 25.92
N MET A 11 8.70 2.01 25.68
CA MET A 11 7.98 3.28 25.63
C MET A 11 8.06 4.04 26.96
N HIS A 12 7.92 3.36 28.10
CA HIS A 12 8.08 3.98 29.41
C HIS A 12 9.50 4.48 29.71
N LYS A 13 10.52 3.89 29.08
CA LYS A 13 11.91 4.33 29.24
C LYS A 13 12.28 5.47 28.27
N ALA A 14 11.51 5.66 27.20
CA ALA A 14 11.75 6.72 26.22
C ALA A 14 11.21 8.06 26.71
N ALA A 15 11.92 9.15 26.44
CA ALA A 15 11.42 10.49 26.69
C ALA A 15 10.18 10.81 25.84
N VAL A 16 10.13 10.26 24.62
CA VAL A 16 9.01 10.32 23.68
C VAL A 16 9.10 9.17 22.69
N SER A 17 7.94 8.60 22.32
CA SER A 17 7.80 7.59 21.26
C SER A 17 7.09 8.22 20.06
N TYR A 18 7.63 8.03 18.85
CA TYR A 18 7.05 8.60 17.63
C TYR A 18 6.39 7.50 16.79
N TYR A 19 5.18 7.80 16.32
CA TYR A 19 4.40 6.91 15.47
C TYR A 19 3.90 7.64 14.22
N PRO A 20 3.71 6.94 13.10
CA PRO A 20 3.35 7.58 11.85
C PRO A 20 1.89 8.08 11.79
N SER A 21 1.03 7.66 12.72
CA SER A 21 -0.37 8.10 12.74
C SER A 21 -0.94 8.25 14.15
N TYR A 22 -2.00 9.05 14.26
CA TYR A 22 -2.79 9.17 15.49
C TYR A 22 -3.57 7.90 15.83
N VAL A 23 -3.84 7.03 14.87
CA VAL A 23 -4.50 5.73 15.10
C VAL A 23 -3.67 4.88 16.06
N GLU A 24 -2.36 4.81 15.82
CA GLU A 24 -1.41 4.07 16.66
C GLU A 24 -1.27 4.74 18.02
N ILE A 25 -1.17 6.08 18.08
CA ILE A 25 -1.08 6.82 19.34
C ILE A 25 -2.34 6.57 20.21
N ASN A 26 -3.51 6.64 19.61
CA ASN A 26 -4.76 6.39 20.33
C ASN A 26 -4.83 4.95 20.85
N ALA A 27 -4.35 3.98 20.09
CA ALA A 27 -4.28 2.59 20.51
C ALA A 27 -3.32 2.41 21.71
N ILE A 28 -2.15 3.09 21.71
CA ILE A 28 -1.19 3.09 22.81
C ILE A 28 -1.82 3.74 24.05
N HIS A 29 -2.41 4.93 23.91
CA HIS A 29 -3.04 5.63 25.02
C HIS A 29 -4.24 4.90 25.60
N ALA A 30 -4.95 4.09 24.81
CA ALA A 30 -6.01 3.21 25.29
C ALA A 30 -5.48 2.08 26.19
N ILE A 31 -4.20 1.71 26.03
CA ILE A 31 -3.52 0.73 26.88
C ILE A 31 -2.92 1.42 28.12
N ASP A 32 -2.22 2.53 27.89
CA ASP A 32 -1.57 3.30 28.96
C ASP A 32 -1.43 4.78 28.55
N GLY A 33 -2.31 5.63 29.10
CA GLY A 33 -2.32 7.07 28.83
C GLY A 33 -1.13 7.86 29.39
N SER A 34 -0.26 7.23 30.18
CA SER A 34 0.95 7.87 30.71
C SER A 34 2.12 7.87 29.71
N ILE A 35 2.03 7.06 28.66
CA ILE A 35 3.08 6.99 27.63
C ILE A 35 3.09 8.27 26.80
N HIS A 36 4.27 8.91 26.73
CA HIS A 36 4.45 10.11 25.92
C HIS A 36 4.66 9.74 24.45
N ALA A 37 3.58 9.68 23.67
CA ALA A 37 3.60 9.37 22.25
C ALA A 37 3.20 10.59 21.40
N LYS A 38 3.86 10.77 20.25
CA LYS A 38 3.60 11.85 19.29
C LYS A 38 3.53 11.33 17.86
N ALA A 39 2.67 11.96 17.05
CA ALA A 39 2.65 11.68 15.62
C ALA A 39 3.84 12.34 14.92
N ILE A 40 4.43 11.62 13.95
CA ILE A 40 5.44 12.15 13.04
C ILE A 40 5.09 11.69 11.63
N THR A 41 5.18 12.60 10.67
CA THR A 41 4.96 12.24 9.27
C THR A 41 6.06 11.28 8.80
N ALA A 42 5.67 10.07 8.39
CA ALA A 42 6.60 9.02 7.98
C ALA A 42 7.10 9.21 6.54
N TYR A 43 6.36 9.96 5.71
CA TYR A 43 6.62 10.15 4.30
C TYR A 43 6.68 11.63 3.98
N VAL A 44 7.86 12.09 3.58
CA VAL A 44 8.14 13.47 3.20
C VAL A 44 8.70 13.47 1.79
N TYR A 45 8.11 14.28 0.92
CA TYR A 45 8.59 14.49 -0.45
C TYR A 45 9.11 15.92 -0.56
N ASP A 46 10.33 16.08 -1.08
CA ASP A 46 10.98 17.39 -1.22
C ASP A 46 10.35 18.24 -2.32
N THR A 47 9.66 17.60 -3.25
CA THR A 47 9.00 18.26 -4.39
C THR A 47 7.58 17.78 -4.57
N PHE A 48 6.71 18.67 -5.03
CA PHE A 48 5.37 18.30 -5.48
C PHE A 48 5.36 18.21 -7.01
N LEU A 49 4.68 17.22 -7.55
CA LEU A 49 4.47 17.11 -8.98
C LEU A 49 3.47 18.19 -9.41
N SER A 50 3.99 19.34 -9.84
CA SER A 50 3.18 20.54 -10.18
C SER A 50 2.44 20.42 -11.52
N ASN A 51 2.80 19.45 -12.37
CA ASN A 51 2.23 19.23 -13.69
C ASN A 51 1.89 17.77 -13.91
N ILE A 52 0.90 17.26 -13.18
CA ILE A 52 0.27 16.00 -13.57
C ILE A 52 -0.55 16.32 -14.81
N GLN A 53 0.01 16.07 -15.99
CA GLN A 53 -0.78 16.07 -17.23
C GLN A 53 -1.78 14.92 -17.12
N ASP A 54 -2.98 15.26 -16.69
CA ASP A 54 -4.02 14.27 -16.46
C ASP A 54 -4.77 13.97 -17.75
N ASP A 55 -4.14 13.13 -18.57
CA ASP A 55 -4.87 12.46 -19.64
C ASP A 55 -5.43 11.12 -19.12
N PHE A 56 -6.25 11.20 -18.08
CA PHE A 56 -6.85 10.04 -17.44
C PHE A 56 -7.54 9.09 -18.44
N ALA A 57 -8.04 9.63 -19.55
CA ALA A 57 -8.67 8.84 -20.60
C ALA A 57 -7.70 7.85 -21.27
N LYS A 58 -6.41 8.18 -21.32
CA LYS A 58 -5.36 7.32 -21.90
C LYS A 58 -4.76 6.32 -20.91
N ARG A 59 -5.03 6.47 -19.61
CA ARG A 59 -4.52 5.55 -18.61
C ARG A 59 -5.21 4.19 -18.73
N GLU A 60 -4.44 3.11 -18.54
CA GLU A 60 -4.93 1.74 -18.68
C GLU A 60 -4.45 0.85 -17.54
N GLY A 61 -5.29 -0.13 -17.19
CA GLY A 61 -4.95 -1.18 -16.25
C GLY A 61 -4.96 -0.77 -14.78
N LEU A 62 -4.72 -1.78 -13.95
CA LEU A 62 -4.66 -1.69 -12.50
C LEU A 62 -3.22 -1.96 -12.05
N LEU A 63 -2.76 -1.27 -10.99
CA LEU A 63 -1.42 -1.44 -10.46
C LEU A 63 -1.47 -1.80 -8.97
N PHE A 64 -0.70 -2.80 -8.58
CA PHE A 64 -0.35 -3.08 -7.18
C PHE A 64 1.16 -2.96 -7.00
N VAL A 65 1.59 -2.28 -5.94
CA VAL A 65 3.01 -2.14 -5.58
C VAL A 65 3.24 -2.66 -4.16
N GLY A 66 4.25 -3.53 -3.96
CA GLY A 66 4.63 -3.96 -2.61
C GLY A 66 5.60 -5.12 -2.55
N GLY A 67 6.50 -5.13 -1.56
CA GLY A 67 7.41 -6.25 -1.33
C GLY A 67 6.68 -7.48 -0.77
N PHE A 68 6.89 -8.65 -1.37
CA PHE A 68 6.16 -9.88 -1.03
C PHE A 68 6.81 -10.70 0.11
N ALA A 69 7.94 -10.26 0.64
CA ALA A 69 8.41 -10.73 1.94
C ALA A 69 7.47 -10.30 3.09
N HIS A 70 6.61 -9.30 2.86
CA HIS A 70 5.60 -8.86 3.82
C HIS A 70 4.28 -9.60 3.57
N PRO A 71 3.85 -10.50 4.48
CA PRO A 71 2.68 -11.37 4.25
C PRO A 71 1.38 -10.66 3.84
N PRO A 72 1.02 -9.47 4.41
CA PRO A 72 -0.17 -8.74 3.97
C PRO A 72 -0.19 -8.38 2.49
N ASN A 73 0.98 -8.15 1.87
CA ASN A 73 1.07 -7.83 0.44
C ASN A 73 0.80 -9.06 -0.43
N ALA A 74 1.36 -10.20 -0.05
CA ALA A 74 1.14 -11.46 -0.76
C ALA A 74 -0.34 -11.87 -0.68
N ASP A 75 -0.92 -11.84 0.51
CA ASP A 75 -2.33 -12.11 0.74
C ASP A 75 -3.24 -11.19 -0.10
N ALA A 76 -2.96 -9.89 -0.10
CA ALA A 76 -3.75 -8.91 -0.84
C ALA A 76 -3.77 -9.18 -2.35
N VAL A 77 -2.60 -9.47 -2.94
CA VAL A 77 -2.50 -9.76 -4.38
C VAL A 77 -3.22 -11.05 -4.74
N LEU A 78 -3.01 -12.11 -3.97
CA LEU A 78 -3.65 -13.41 -4.20
C LEU A 78 -5.18 -13.31 -4.09
N TRP A 79 -5.67 -12.65 -3.05
CA TRP A 79 -7.10 -12.42 -2.87
C TRP A 79 -7.70 -11.58 -4.00
N PHE A 80 -7.06 -10.46 -4.35
CA PHE A 80 -7.54 -9.59 -5.43
C PHE A 80 -7.59 -10.33 -6.77
N ALA A 81 -6.52 -11.04 -7.11
CA ALA A 81 -6.41 -11.78 -8.37
C ALA A 81 -7.47 -12.87 -8.50
N ARG A 82 -7.75 -13.61 -7.42
CA ARG A 82 -8.66 -14.76 -7.44
C ARG A 82 -10.13 -14.38 -7.27
N GLU A 83 -10.43 -13.42 -6.40
CA GLU A 83 -11.80 -13.14 -5.98
C GLU A 83 -12.39 -11.88 -6.63
N ILE A 84 -11.56 -10.89 -6.99
CA ILE A 84 -12.03 -9.58 -7.44
C ILE A 84 -11.77 -9.36 -8.92
N PHE A 85 -10.54 -9.59 -9.36
CA PHE A 85 -10.10 -9.27 -10.72
C PHE A 85 -10.90 -10.00 -11.83
N PRO A 86 -11.35 -11.26 -11.68
CA PRO A 86 -12.17 -11.93 -12.68
C PRO A 86 -13.50 -11.21 -12.96
N ALA A 87 -14.12 -10.64 -11.91
CA ALA A 87 -15.37 -9.87 -12.07
C ALA A 87 -15.13 -8.55 -12.80
N ILE A 88 -13.97 -7.91 -12.57
CA ILE A 88 -13.57 -6.68 -13.28
C ILE A 88 -13.33 -7.00 -14.76
N ARG A 89 -12.59 -8.06 -15.07
CA ARG A 89 -12.31 -8.48 -16.45
C ARG A 89 -13.56 -8.81 -17.24
N LYS A 90 -14.55 -9.44 -16.60
CA LYS A 90 -15.83 -9.73 -17.23
C LYS A 90 -16.54 -8.46 -17.71
N ARG A 91 -16.37 -7.33 -17.00
CA ARG A 91 -16.99 -6.04 -17.33
C ARG A 91 -16.13 -5.19 -18.25
N ILE A 92 -14.82 -5.34 -18.14
CA ILE A 92 -13.83 -4.56 -18.91
C ILE A 92 -12.87 -5.55 -19.59
N PRO A 93 -13.25 -6.14 -20.72
CA PRO A 93 -12.38 -7.04 -21.46
C PRO A 93 -11.07 -6.36 -21.85
N GLY A 94 -9.96 -7.08 -21.71
CA GLY A 94 -8.62 -6.55 -22.03
C GLY A 94 -7.94 -5.76 -20.91
N ILE A 95 -8.62 -5.45 -19.78
CA ILE A 95 -7.96 -4.81 -18.64
C ILE A 95 -6.80 -5.65 -18.13
N ARG A 96 -5.70 -5.00 -17.76
CA ARG A 96 -4.52 -5.65 -17.20
C ARG A 96 -4.36 -5.30 -15.72
N PHE A 97 -3.83 -6.25 -14.96
CA PHE A 97 -3.43 -6.06 -13.58
C PHE A 97 -1.92 -6.26 -13.44
N TYR A 98 -1.21 -5.18 -13.21
CA TYR A 98 0.23 -5.16 -13.05
C TYR A 98 0.60 -5.35 -11.58
N VAL A 99 1.43 -6.35 -11.29
CA VAL A 99 1.91 -6.69 -9.96
C VAL A 99 3.40 -6.40 -9.88
N VAL A 100 3.76 -5.39 -9.09
CA VAL A 100 5.12 -4.89 -8.95
C VAL A 100 5.62 -5.09 -7.52
N GLY A 101 6.84 -5.58 -7.38
CA GLY A 101 7.50 -5.66 -6.09
C GLY A 101 8.59 -6.72 -5.98
N SER A 102 9.37 -6.61 -4.94
CA SER A 102 10.48 -7.52 -4.65
C SER A 102 10.00 -8.82 -3.99
N LYS A 103 10.85 -9.87 -4.02
CA LYS A 103 10.62 -11.14 -3.35
C LYS A 103 9.31 -11.83 -3.78
N VAL A 104 9.04 -11.83 -5.07
CA VAL A 104 7.89 -12.56 -5.67
C VAL A 104 7.98 -14.04 -5.29
N THR A 105 6.89 -14.56 -4.70
CA THR A 105 6.78 -15.99 -4.36
C THR A 105 6.35 -16.81 -5.56
N GLY A 106 6.58 -18.13 -5.53
CA GLY A 106 6.12 -19.03 -6.61
C GLY A 106 4.61 -18.95 -6.84
N GLU A 107 3.82 -18.77 -5.79
CA GLU A 107 2.36 -18.65 -5.87
C GLU A 107 1.93 -17.36 -6.59
N ILE A 108 2.59 -16.24 -6.29
CA ILE A 108 2.33 -14.98 -7.01
C ILE A 108 2.83 -15.07 -8.47
N GLN A 109 4.00 -15.70 -8.69
CA GLN A 109 4.50 -15.89 -10.04
C GLN A 109 3.54 -16.70 -10.91
N ALA A 110 2.87 -17.70 -10.33
CA ALA A 110 1.88 -18.52 -11.02
C ALA A 110 0.66 -17.74 -11.51
N LEU A 111 0.29 -16.63 -10.84
CA LEU A 111 -0.79 -15.74 -11.29
C LEU A 111 -0.52 -15.15 -12.69
N GLY A 112 0.72 -15.07 -13.11
CA GLY A 112 1.09 -14.61 -14.45
C GLY A 112 0.63 -15.54 -15.58
N GLN A 113 0.16 -16.75 -15.27
CA GLN A 113 -0.50 -17.65 -16.23
C GLN A 113 -1.97 -17.29 -16.42
N GLU A 114 -2.55 -16.49 -15.53
CA GLU A 114 -3.93 -16.05 -15.65
C GLU A 114 -4.01 -14.86 -16.61
N GLU A 115 -5.01 -14.91 -17.48
CA GLU A 115 -5.20 -13.88 -18.49
C GLU A 115 -5.42 -12.49 -17.88
N GLY A 116 -4.66 -11.51 -18.35
CA GLY A 116 -4.73 -10.12 -17.90
C GLY A 116 -3.87 -9.82 -16.66
N ILE A 117 -3.20 -10.79 -16.04
CA ILE A 117 -2.29 -10.55 -14.92
C ILE A 117 -0.85 -10.51 -15.43
N VAL A 118 -0.12 -9.46 -15.06
CA VAL A 118 1.28 -9.24 -15.45
C VAL A 118 2.14 -9.11 -14.19
N ILE A 119 2.94 -10.13 -13.93
CA ILE A 119 3.90 -10.11 -12.82
C ILE A 119 5.20 -9.47 -13.31
N LYS A 120 5.44 -8.22 -12.92
CA LYS A 120 6.65 -7.48 -13.30
C LYS A 120 7.84 -7.75 -12.36
N GLY A 121 7.55 -8.15 -11.12
CA GLY A 121 8.59 -8.29 -10.12
C GLY A 121 9.14 -6.93 -9.67
N PHE A 122 10.44 -6.90 -9.35
CA PHE A 122 11.13 -5.64 -9.02
C PHE A 122 11.39 -4.85 -10.31
N VAL A 123 11.10 -3.56 -10.28
CA VAL A 123 11.32 -2.60 -11.37
C VAL A 123 12.18 -1.43 -10.92
N SER A 124 12.76 -0.67 -11.83
CA SER A 124 13.49 0.57 -11.50
C SER A 124 12.53 1.67 -11.02
N GLU A 125 13.08 2.72 -10.41
CA GLU A 125 12.29 3.89 -10.00
C GLU A 125 11.64 4.59 -11.20
N GLU A 126 12.34 4.66 -12.33
CA GLU A 126 11.85 5.25 -13.57
C GLU A 126 10.65 4.45 -14.10
N GLU A 127 10.77 3.11 -14.19
CA GLU A 127 9.68 2.25 -14.63
C GLU A 127 8.50 2.31 -13.67
N LEU A 128 8.74 2.41 -12.37
CA LEU A 128 7.68 2.56 -11.38
C LEU A 128 6.91 3.88 -11.55
N LYS A 129 7.60 4.99 -11.81
CA LYS A 129 6.97 6.30 -12.12
C LYS A 129 6.13 6.22 -13.39
N GLU A 130 6.63 5.58 -14.43
CA GLU A 130 5.89 5.34 -15.67
C GLU A 130 4.61 4.53 -15.41
N LEU A 131 4.70 3.47 -14.60
CA LEU A 131 3.54 2.66 -14.24
C LEU A 131 2.50 3.43 -13.44
N TYR A 132 2.89 4.27 -12.48
CA TYR A 132 1.96 5.15 -11.77
C TYR A 132 1.27 6.14 -12.70
N SER A 133 1.98 6.68 -13.69
CA SER A 133 1.43 7.62 -14.66
C SER A 133 0.52 6.94 -15.70
N ALA A 134 0.86 5.71 -16.08
CA ALA A 134 0.13 4.97 -17.11
C ALA A 134 -1.08 4.19 -16.57
N CYS A 135 -1.07 3.77 -15.31
CA CYS A 135 -2.18 3.00 -14.75
C CYS A 135 -3.41 3.86 -14.52
N LYS A 136 -4.57 3.28 -14.75
CA LYS A 136 -5.86 3.92 -14.49
C LYS A 136 -6.16 3.99 -12.99
N LEU A 137 -5.71 2.99 -12.24
CA LEU A 137 -6.05 2.84 -10.84
C LEU A 137 -4.97 2.04 -10.10
N VAL A 138 -4.55 2.52 -8.95
CA VAL A 138 -3.77 1.75 -7.97
C VAL A 138 -4.73 1.01 -7.04
N VAL A 139 -4.51 -0.27 -6.86
CA VAL A 139 -5.31 -1.10 -5.95
C VAL A 139 -4.49 -1.51 -4.74
N VAL A 140 -5.01 -1.26 -3.55
CA VAL A 140 -4.34 -1.60 -2.28
C VAL A 140 -5.30 -2.42 -1.40
N PRO A 141 -5.58 -3.68 -1.79
CA PRO A 141 -6.64 -4.49 -1.20
C PRO A 141 -6.14 -5.25 0.04
N LEU A 142 -5.52 -4.56 0.98
CA LEU A 142 -5.00 -5.16 2.21
C LEU A 142 -6.13 -5.59 3.13
N ARG A 143 -6.13 -6.85 3.56
CA ARG A 143 -7.13 -7.40 4.49
C ARG A 143 -6.69 -7.29 5.95
N TYR A 144 -5.39 -7.17 6.19
CA TYR A 144 -4.78 -6.99 7.51
C TYR A 144 -3.43 -6.26 7.40
N GLY A 145 -2.90 -5.81 8.54
CA GLY A 145 -1.67 -5.05 8.68
C GLY A 145 -1.93 -3.74 9.41
N ALA A 146 -0.93 -3.19 10.08
CA ALA A 146 -1.01 -1.97 10.86
C ALA A 146 -0.15 -0.85 10.24
N GLY A 147 -0.37 0.39 10.68
CA GLY A 147 0.39 1.57 10.32
C GLY A 147 0.06 2.16 8.95
N VAL A 148 0.63 3.32 8.67
CA VAL A 148 0.48 4.03 7.39
C VAL A 148 1.10 3.23 6.24
N LYS A 149 0.35 3.08 5.16
CA LYS A 149 0.78 2.29 3.98
C LYS A 149 1.51 3.18 2.98
N GLY A 150 2.84 3.08 2.90
CA GLY A 150 3.67 3.87 2.00
C GLY A 150 3.21 3.84 0.55
N LYS A 151 2.75 2.69 0.06
CA LYS A 151 2.22 2.56 -1.31
C LYS A 151 0.99 3.42 -1.60
N VAL A 152 0.17 3.72 -0.58
CA VAL A 152 -0.96 4.65 -0.72
C VAL A 152 -0.45 6.07 -0.82
N VAL A 153 0.48 6.45 0.05
CA VAL A 153 1.09 7.79 0.02
C VAL A 153 1.85 8.03 -1.29
N GLU A 154 2.58 7.03 -1.76
CA GLU A 154 3.32 7.09 -3.03
C GLU A 154 2.37 7.23 -4.24
N ALA A 155 1.27 6.48 -4.27
CA ALA A 155 0.27 6.62 -5.32
C ALA A 155 -0.38 8.02 -5.31
N ILE A 156 -0.67 8.59 -4.12
CA ILE A 156 -1.15 9.97 -3.99
C ILE A 156 -0.10 10.95 -4.53
N TYR A 157 1.17 10.78 -4.16
CA TYR A 157 2.26 11.62 -4.64
C TYR A 157 2.36 11.63 -6.17
N HIS A 158 2.16 10.48 -6.82
CA HIS A 158 2.15 10.36 -8.28
C HIS A 158 0.82 10.74 -8.93
N GLY A 159 -0.18 11.21 -8.18
CA GLY A 159 -1.49 11.57 -8.71
C GLY A 159 -2.25 10.39 -9.32
N ALA A 160 -1.95 9.17 -8.88
CA ALA A 160 -2.67 7.98 -9.33
C ALA A 160 -3.92 7.78 -8.47
N PRO A 161 -5.11 7.61 -9.06
CA PRO A 161 -6.32 7.28 -8.31
C PRO A 161 -6.17 5.94 -7.60
N ILE A 162 -6.76 5.81 -6.40
CA ILE A 162 -6.57 4.64 -5.53
C ILE A 162 -7.92 4.04 -5.14
N VAL A 163 -7.99 2.72 -5.16
CA VAL A 163 -9.01 1.95 -4.46
C VAL A 163 -8.33 1.09 -3.41
N THR A 164 -8.78 1.23 -2.17
CA THR A 164 -8.17 0.54 -1.04
C THR A 164 -9.24 0.07 -0.03
N THR A 165 -8.86 -0.81 0.87
CA THR A 165 -9.66 -1.20 2.04
C THR A 165 -9.47 -0.21 3.18
N SER A 166 -10.30 -0.28 4.23
CA SER A 166 -10.09 0.47 5.47
C SER A 166 -8.71 0.20 6.07
N THR A 167 -8.23 -1.04 6.02
CA THR A 167 -6.87 -1.40 6.44
C THR A 167 -5.80 -0.71 5.61
N GLY A 168 -5.99 -0.62 4.29
CA GLY A 168 -5.03 0.07 3.41
C GLY A 168 -5.04 1.59 3.59
N ALA A 169 -6.17 2.18 3.97
CA ALA A 169 -6.36 3.61 4.22
C ALA A 169 -5.97 4.05 5.64
N GLU A 170 -5.63 3.10 6.53
CA GLU A 170 -5.32 3.41 7.93
C GLU A 170 -4.23 4.48 8.08
N GLY A 171 -4.54 5.51 8.86
CA GLY A 171 -3.62 6.61 9.15
C GLY A 171 -3.46 7.63 8.02
N ILE A 172 -4.19 7.50 6.92
CA ILE A 172 -4.23 8.51 5.85
C ILE A 172 -5.26 9.59 6.22
N PRO A 173 -4.89 10.87 6.35
CA PRO A 173 -5.73 11.89 6.99
C PRO A 173 -6.94 12.35 6.14
N PHE A 174 -7.07 11.92 4.89
CA PHE A 174 -8.12 12.39 3.96
C PHE A 174 -9.00 11.27 3.39
N VAL A 175 -9.06 10.15 4.09
CA VAL A 175 -9.87 8.99 3.67
C VAL A 175 -11.00 8.75 4.66
#